data_3be1d4ee87d1db7bce8377ce0f60cabd
#
_entry.id   3be1d4ee87d1db7bce8377ce0f60cabd
#
_cell.length_a   1.000
_cell.length_b   1.000
_cell.length_c   1.000
_cell.angle_alpha   90.00
_cell.angle_beta   90.00
_cell.angle_gamma   90.00
#
_symmetry.space_group_name_H-M   'P 1'
#
loop_
_entity.id
_entity.type
_entity.pdbx_description
1 polymer ?
#
loop_
_entity_poly.entity_id
_entity_poly.type
_entity_poly.pdbx_seq_one_letter_code
_entity_poly.pdbx_strand_id
1 'polypeptide(L)'
;TFSTLTQPNGTLALRIPDTGPRGGVLDGHTFALNDGRQTLTFEYDTNGSVVPGRVAIDFSTAISAADIAQQTQAAIAGSRLNFNPTVVAGTLVHLGMGPSGSVSIDNSKLTIVGVARTLADGEKFTITGNGKSVTFELTRDAAVAPGNVAIPVAASDTQSVIADRIVAAITAADLGLTPRAVGPGNIAIGGTSDNTIDASAAPGLTLFGKPG
;
A
#
# COMPACT_ATOMS: atom_id res chain seq x y z
N THR A 1 -20.44 -3.45 -12.28
CA THR A 1 -19.41 -4.16 -11.51
C THR A 1 -18.64 -3.14 -10.70
N PHE A 2 -18.73 -3.23 -9.39
CA PHE A 2 -17.94 -2.36 -8.53
C PHE A 2 -16.49 -2.75 -8.60
N SER A 3 -15.73 -1.78 -8.60
CA SER A 3 -14.33 -1.76 -8.60
C SER A 3 -13.76 -1.65 -7.20
N THR A 4 -12.59 -1.39 -7.12
CA THR A 4 -11.63 -1.51 -6.06
C THR A 4 -11.73 -0.35 -5.07
N LEU A 5 -11.91 -0.63 -3.81
CA LEU A 5 -11.64 0.31 -2.73
C LEU A 5 -10.13 0.22 -2.43
N THR A 6 -9.42 1.32 -2.58
CA THR A 6 -7.97 1.37 -2.34
C THR A 6 -7.66 2.18 -1.10
N GLN A 7 -6.78 1.68 -0.27
CA GLN A 7 -6.18 2.48 0.77
C GLN A 7 -5.19 3.49 0.18
N PRO A 8 -5.12 4.71 0.71
CA PRO A 8 -4.25 5.75 0.16
C PRO A 8 -2.77 5.44 0.31
N ASN A 9 -2.36 4.83 1.41
CA ASN A 9 -0.98 4.37 1.57
C ASN A 9 -0.69 3.12 0.72
N GLY A 10 -1.74 2.48 0.18
CA GLY A 10 -1.66 1.42 -0.80
C GLY A 10 -1.05 1.84 -2.11
N THR A 11 -0.95 3.12 -2.37
CA THR A 11 -0.45 3.65 -3.64
C THR A 11 0.99 4.10 -3.59
N LEU A 12 1.64 4.18 -2.41
CA LEU A 12 3.05 4.53 -2.34
C LEU A 12 3.91 3.44 -2.96
N ALA A 13 4.59 3.83 -4.02
CA ALA A 13 5.48 2.99 -4.78
C ALA A 13 6.78 3.73 -5.12
N LEU A 14 7.86 2.98 -5.27
CA LEU A 14 9.08 3.46 -5.88
C LEU A 14 9.05 3.10 -7.36
N ARG A 15 9.19 4.10 -8.22
CA ARG A 15 9.39 3.87 -9.65
C ARG A 15 10.89 3.79 -9.93
N ILE A 16 11.31 2.67 -10.46
CA ILE A 16 12.65 2.51 -11.01
C ILE A 16 12.70 3.23 -12.36
N PRO A 17 13.73 4.06 -12.62
CA PRO A 17 13.90 4.71 -13.92
C PRO A 17 13.95 3.71 -15.07
N ASP A 18 13.30 4.01 -16.18
CA ASP A 18 13.20 3.11 -17.34
C ASP A 18 14.59 2.79 -17.96
N THR A 19 15.56 3.68 -17.75
CA THR A 19 16.95 3.43 -18.15
C THR A 19 17.64 2.35 -17.31
N GLY A 20 17.06 1.96 -16.16
CA GLY A 20 17.53 0.89 -15.31
C GLY A 20 19.02 1.00 -14.98
N PRO A 21 19.81 -0.09 -15.21
CA PRO A 21 21.25 -0.09 -14.92
C PRO A 21 22.06 0.78 -15.90
N ARG A 22 21.45 1.29 -16.97
CA ARG A 22 22.12 2.13 -17.97
C ARG A 22 22.02 3.62 -17.61
N GLY A 23 22.34 3.98 -16.38
CA GLY A 23 22.37 5.36 -15.89
C GLY A 23 21.10 5.82 -15.17
N GLY A 24 20.13 4.94 -14.94
CA GLY A 24 18.96 5.19 -14.10
C GLY A 24 19.26 4.97 -12.62
N VAL A 25 19.78 3.80 -12.30
CA VAL A 25 20.27 3.45 -10.96
C VAL A 25 21.77 3.21 -11.03
N LEU A 26 22.50 3.75 -10.08
CA LEU A 26 23.96 3.65 -10.01
C LEU A 26 24.39 3.03 -8.68
N ASP A 27 25.58 2.47 -8.67
CA ASP A 27 26.25 2.02 -7.47
C ASP A 27 26.35 3.14 -6.43
N GLY A 28 26.06 2.83 -5.16
CA GLY A 28 26.01 3.81 -4.07
C GLY A 28 24.75 4.70 -4.04
N HIS A 29 23.80 4.56 -4.95
CA HIS A 29 22.52 5.24 -4.85
C HIS A 29 21.71 4.72 -3.66
N THR A 30 21.05 5.63 -2.92
CA THR A 30 20.33 5.28 -1.70
C THR A 30 18.91 5.82 -1.66
N PHE A 31 18.09 5.16 -0.87
CA PHE A 31 16.80 5.65 -0.38
C PHE A 31 16.54 5.09 1.02
N ALA A 32 15.70 5.75 1.79
CA ALA A 32 15.35 5.31 3.13
C ALA A 32 13.85 5.02 3.23
N LEU A 33 13.51 3.98 3.98
CA LEU A 33 12.15 3.58 4.32
C LEU A 33 11.98 3.55 5.83
N ASN A 34 10.85 4.07 6.31
CA ASN A 34 10.46 4.04 7.71
C ASN A 34 9.09 3.38 7.85
N ASP A 35 8.94 2.42 8.77
CA ASP A 35 7.69 1.71 9.03
C ASP A 35 6.89 2.27 10.22
N GLY A 36 7.30 3.43 10.74
CA GLY A 36 6.75 4.04 11.95
C GLY A 36 7.45 3.60 13.24
N ARG A 37 8.35 2.60 13.18
CA ARG A 37 9.12 2.10 14.31
C ARG A 37 10.63 2.24 14.11
N GLN A 38 11.08 2.03 12.89
CA GLN A 38 12.50 2.09 12.54
C GLN A 38 12.68 2.60 11.12
N THR A 39 13.85 3.15 10.87
CA THR A 39 14.28 3.57 9.53
C THR A 39 15.40 2.66 9.06
N LEU A 40 15.32 2.20 7.82
CA LEU A 40 16.43 1.53 7.14
C LEU A 40 16.77 2.29 5.86
N THR A 41 18.08 2.45 5.63
CA THR A 41 18.62 2.96 4.38
C THR A 41 19.02 1.78 3.50
N PHE A 42 18.54 1.79 2.28
CA PHE A 42 18.89 0.84 1.23
C PHE A 42 19.93 1.47 0.33
N GLU A 43 20.90 0.68 -0.10
CA GLU A 43 21.95 1.10 -1.02
C GLU A 43 22.03 0.14 -2.20
N TYR A 44 21.98 0.71 -3.39
CA TYR A 44 22.19 -0.05 -4.62
C TYR A 44 23.67 -0.38 -4.77
N ASP A 45 23.97 -1.65 -5.01
CA ASP A 45 25.32 -2.18 -5.00
C ASP A 45 25.59 -3.05 -6.24
N THR A 46 26.75 -2.84 -6.87
CA THR A 46 27.22 -3.68 -7.98
C THR A 46 28.58 -4.30 -7.71
N ASN A 47 29.24 -3.89 -6.64
CA ASN A 47 30.65 -4.23 -6.37
C ASN A 47 30.86 -5.01 -5.05
N GLY A 48 29.77 -5.29 -4.31
CA GLY A 48 29.80 -5.98 -3.01
C GLY A 48 30.25 -5.11 -1.84
N SER A 49 30.20 -3.76 -2.00
CA SER A 49 30.68 -2.82 -1.00
C SER A 49 29.62 -1.78 -0.67
N VAL A 50 28.93 -1.96 0.45
CA VAL A 50 27.94 -1.01 0.98
C VAL A 50 28.41 -0.35 2.26
N VAL A 51 27.90 0.84 2.53
CA VAL A 51 28.19 1.52 3.80
C VAL A 51 27.63 0.70 4.98
N PRO A 52 28.43 0.46 6.04
CA PRO A 52 27.97 -0.30 7.19
C PRO A 52 26.65 0.23 7.77
N GLY A 53 25.70 -0.69 8.02
CA GLY A 53 24.38 -0.39 8.55
C GLY A 53 23.29 -0.16 7.48
N ARG A 54 23.66 -0.11 6.21
CA ARG A 54 22.71 -0.08 5.11
C ARG A 54 22.33 -1.48 4.64
N VAL A 55 21.18 -1.60 4.00
CA VAL A 55 20.72 -2.83 3.36
C VAL A 55 21.13 -2.79 1.88
N ALA A 56 21.95 -3.76 1.47
CA ALA A 56 22.38 -3.86 0.08
C ALA A 56 21.23 -4.28 -0.83
N ILE A 57 21.16 -3.66 -2.00
CA ILE A 57 20.37 -4.11 -3.14
C ILE A 57 21.36 -4.47 -4.25
N ASP A 58 21.76 -5.73 -4.30
CA ASP A 58 22.67 -6.21 -5.34
C ASP A 58 21.93 -6.23 -6.69
N PHE A 59 22.39 -5.38 -7.61
CA PHE A 59 21.89 -5.33 -8.98
C PHE A 59 22.98 -5.57 -10.02
N SER A 60 24.08 -6.21 -9.63
CA SER A 60 25.24 -6.51 -10.48
C SER A 60 24.88 -7.34 -11.72
N THR A 61 23.83 -8.15 -11.65
CA THR A 61 23.32 -9.00 -12.74
C THR A 61 22.11 -8.42 -13.46
N ALA A 62 21.61 -7.25 -13.03
CA ALA A 62 20.43 -6.63 -13.64
C ALA A 62 20.72 -6.12 -15.06
N ILE A 63 19.86 -6.45 -16.01
CA ILE A 63 19.96 -5.99 -17.41
C ILE A 63 18.83 -5.01 -17.78
N SER A 64 17.84 -4.89 -16.92
CA SER A 64 16.65 -4.04 -17.12
C SER A 64 16.21 -3.33 -15.85
N ALA A 65 15.36 -2.32 -16.00
CA ALA A 65 14.70 -1.67 -14.86
C ALA A 65 13.77 -2.63 -14.10
N ALA A 66 13.19 -3.62 -14.78
CA ALA A 66 12.35 -4.62 -14.14
C ALA A 66 13.16 -5.54 -13.23
N ASP A 67 14.38 -5.92 -13.59
CA ASP A 67 15.26 -6.71 -12.74
C ASP A 67 15.60 -5.94 -11.46
N ILE A 68 15.93 -4.65 -11.60
CA ILE A 68 16.20 -3.77 -10.44
C ILE A 68 14.97 -3.66 -9.55
N ALA A 69 13.76 -3.56 -10.13
CA ALA A 69 12.52 -3.52 -9.36
C ALA A 69 12.32 -4.80 -8.54
N GLN A 70 12.60 -5.97 -9.11
CA GLN A 70 12.51 -7.24 -8.40
C GLN A 70 13.54 -7.36 -7.27
N GLN A 71 14.79 -6.95 -7.52
CA GLN A 71 15.84 -6.95 -6.50
C GLN A 71 15.53 -5.95 -5.37
N THR A 72 15.00 -4.76 -5.72
CA THR A 72 14.53 -3.79 -4.73
C THR A 72 13.38 -4.37 -3.89
N GLN A 73 12.41 -5.00 -4.52
CA GLN A 73 11.31 -5.68 -3.82
C GLN A 73 11.82 -6.77 -2.88
N ALA A 74 12.74 -7.62 -3.34
CA ALA A 74 13.30 -8.70 -2.54
C ALA A 74 14.08 -8.18 -1.32
N ALA A 75 14.90 -7.13 -1.50
CA ALA A 75 15.65 -6.52 -0.41
C ALA A 75 14.73 -5.90 0.66
N ILE A 76 13.66 -5.21 0.23
CA ILE A 76 12.68 -4.64 1.17
C ILE A 76 11.92 -5.77 1.91
N ALA A 77 11.48 -6.81 1.20
CA ALA A 77 10.77 -7.95 1.79
C ALA A 77 11.64 -8.74 2.78
N GLY A 78 12.93 -8.88 2.49
CA GLY A 78 13.91 -9.53 3.37
C GLY A 78 14.39 -8.67 4.54
N SER A 79 14.00 -7.40 4.58
CA SER A 79 14.41 -6.49 5.65
C SER A 79 13.57 -6.67 6.93
N ARG A 80 13.93 -5.91 7.97
CA ARG A 80 13.19 -5.90 9.26
C ARG A 80 11.99 -4.96 9.23
N LEU A 81 11.71 -4.29 8.12
CA LEU A 81 10.57 -3.39 7.99
C LEU A 81 9.27 -4.19 7.85
N ASN A 82 8.21 -3.67 8.47
CA ASN A 82 6.88 -4.25 8.36
C ASN A 82 6.19 -3.79 7.06
N PHE A 83 6.77 -4.18 5.92
CA PHE A 83 6.26 -3.89 4.59
C PHE A 83 5.92 -5.19 3.84
N ASN A 84 5.00 -5.07 2.88
CA ASN A 84 4.67 -6.17 1.97
C ASN A 84 4.83 -5.70 0.52
N PRO A 85 6.08 -5.53 0.05
CA PRO A 85 6.33 -4.96 -1.26
C PRO A 85 5.96 -5.91 -2.40
N THR A 86 5.45 -5.34 -3.48
CA THR A 86 5.13 -6.09 -4.71
C THR A 86 5.55 -5.29 -5.94
N VAL A 87 6.02 -5.98 -6.97
CA VAL A 87 6.32 -5.33 -8.26
C VAL A 87 5.05 -5.24 -9.10
N VAL A 88 4.74 -4.04 -9.58
CA VAL A 88 3.58 -3.75 -10.43
C VAL A 88 4.06 -3.07 -11.71
N ALA A 89 3.50 -3.45 -12.84
CA ALA A 89 3.85 -2.89 -14.16
C ALA A 89 5.37 -2.88 -14.46
N GLY A 90 6.09 -3.87 -13.97
CA GLY A 90 7.48 -4.13 -14.29
C GLY A 90 8.49 -3.23 -13.58
N THR A 91 8.24 -1.94 -13.44
CA THR A 91 9.21 -0.95 -12.88
C THR A 91 8.72 -0.25 -11.61
N LEU A 92 7.52 -0.54 -11.15
CA LEU A 92 6.93 0.02 -9.95
C LEU A 92 7.06 -0.99 -8.80
N VAL A 93 7.76 -0.60 -7.73
CA VAL A 93 7.81 -1.35 -6.48
C VAL A 93 6.81 -0.73 -5.51
N HIS A 94 5.65 -1.33 -5.43
CA HIS A 94 4.61 -0.98 -4.46
C HIS A 94 5.07 -1.38 -3.07
N LEU A 95 5.08 -0.47 -2.11
CA LEU A 95 5.75 -0.70 -0.82
C LEU A 95 4.91 -1.51 0.16
N GLY A 96 3.59 -1.49 0.02
CA GLY A 96 2.71 -2.19 0.97
C GLY A 96 2.91 -1.72 2.42
N MET A 97 3.22 -0.43 2.59
CA MET A 97 3.51 0.14 3.91
C MET A 97 2.22 0.52 4.67
N GLY A 98 2.32 0.49 5.99
CA GLY A 98 1.24 0.97 6.87
C GLY A 98 1.14 2.50 6.89
N PRO A 99 0.11 3.04 7.58
CA PRO A 99 -0.20 4.46 7.59
C PRO A 99 0.90 5.35 8.19
N SER A 100 1.77 4.79 9.03
CA SER A 100 2.91 5.51 9.62
C SER A 100 4.18 5.43 8.79
N GLY A 101 4.12 4.74 7.65
CA GLY A 101 5.28 4.57 6.79
C GLY A 101 5.65 5.82 6.03
N SER A 102 6.93 6.00 5.79
CA SER A 102 7.45 7.09 4.97
C SER A 102 8.63 6.64 4.10
N VAL A 103 8.84 7.39 3.03
CA VAL A 103 9.90 7.19 2.05
C VAL A 103 10.71 8.47 1.93
N SER A 104 12.02 8.34 1.93
CA SER A 104 12.95 9.42 1.57
C SER A 104 13.87 8.93 0.46
N ILE A 105 14.02 9.72 -0.58
CA ILE A 105 14.97 9.47 -1.65
C ILE A 105 16.12 10.45 -1.50
N ASP A 106 17.33 9.93 -1.30
CA ASP A 106 18.49 10.76 -1.04
C ASP A 106 19.16 11.20 -2.34
N ASN A 107 19.88 10.28 -3.00
CA ASN A 107 20.66 10.58 -4.20
C ASN A 107 20.29 9.70 -5.40
N SER A 108 19.35 8.79 -5.24
CA SER A 108 18.90 7.93 -6.35
C SER A 108 17.95 8.70 -7.29
N LYS A 109 17.88 8.24 -8.53
CA LYS A 109 16.92 8.76 -9.53
C LYS A 109 15.54 8.09 -9.43
N LEU A 110 15.25 7.41 -8.33
CA LEU A 110 13.93 6.86 -8.09
C LEU A 110 12.89 7.97 -8.00
N THR A 111 11.66 7.67 -8.34
CA THR A 111 10.54 8.59 -8.14
C THR A 111 9.52 7.96 -7.19
N ILE A 112 9.04 8.74 -6.24
CA ILE A 112 7.92 8.31 -5.39
C ILE A 112 6.64 8.53 -6.19
N VAL A 113 5.85 7.47 -6.32
CA VAL A 113 4.54 7.48 -6.98
C VAL A 113 3.47 7.21 -5.94
N GLY A 114 2.39 7.97 -5.98
CA GLY A 114 1.30 7.89 -5.01
C GLY A 114 1.38 8.96 -3.94
N VAL A 115 0.36 9.02 -3.12
CA VAL A 115 0.24 10.03 -2.04
C VAL A 115 0.29 9.31 -0.71
N ALA A 116 1.22 9.68 0.15
CA ALA A 116 1.20 9.27 1.55
C ALA A 116 0.01 9.97 2.24
N ARG A 117 -1.11 9.28 2.33
CA ARG A 117 -2.22 9.70 3.19
C ARG A 117 -2.32 8.74 4.35
N THR A 118 -2.31 9.24 5.55
CA THR A 118 -2.60 8.45 6.75
C THR A 118 -4.10 8.28 6.84
N LEU A 119 -4.55 7.04 7.04
CA LEU A 119 -5.91 6.79 7.49
C LEU A 119 -6.10 7.45 8.86
N ALA A 120 -7.04 8.38 8.94
CA ALA A 120 -7.35 9.04 10.20
C ALA A 120 -8.32 8.19 11.02
N ASP A 121 -8.23 8.32 12.34
CA ASP A 121 -9.23 7.84 13.25
C ASP A 121 -10.57 8.52 12.96
N GLY A 122 -11.66 7.76 12.96
CA GLY A 122 -12.99 8.27 12.66
C GLY A 122 -13.33 8.45 11.17
N GLU A 123 -12.45 8.08 10.22
CA GLU A 123 -12.83 8.03 8.80
C GLU A 123 -13.92 7.01 8.53
N LYS A 124 -14.91 7.38 7.70
CA LYS A 124 -16.12 6.58 7.47
C LYS A 124 -16.39 6.39 6.01
N PHE A 125 -16.89 5.21 5.68
CA PHE A 125 -17.48 4.96 4.37
C PHE A 125 -18.78 4.16 4.53
N THR A 126 -19.72 4.39 3.63
CA THR A 126 -21.04 3.73 3.68
C THR A 126 -21.20 2.88 2.44
N ILE A 127 -21.68 1.67 2.64
CA ILE A 127 -22.05 0.76 1.55
C ILE A 127 -23.54 0.44 1.67
N THR A 128 -24.24 0.59 0.55
CA THR A 128 -25.64 0.16 0.42
C THR A 128 -25.71 -1.03 -0.51
N GLY A 129 -26.37 -2.08 -0.05
CA GLY A 129 -26.56 -3.32 -0.80
C GLY A 129 -27.57 -4.21 -0.10
N ASN A 130 -28.25 -5.09 -0.87
CA ASN A 130 -29.25 -6.02 -0.33
C ASN A 130 -30.34 -5.33 0.54
N GLY A 131 -30.74 -4.11 0.15
CA GLY A 131 -31.74 -3.32 0.89
C GLY A 131 -31.27 -2.74 2.21
N LYS A 132 -29.99 -2.87 2.56
CA LYS A 132 -29.37 -2.35 3.79
C LYS A 132 -28.37 -1.26 3.46
N SER A 133 -28.20 -0.31 4.37
CA SER A 133 -27.11 0.68 4.33
C SER A 133 -26.31 0.57 5.61
N VAL A 134 -25.02 0.32 5.49
CA VAL A 134 -24.10 0.13 6.62
C VAL A 134 -22.93 1.11 6.51
N THR A 135 -22.70 1.86 7.57
CA THR A 135 -21.56 2.74 7.71
C THR A 135 -20.46 2.05 8.50
N PHE A 136 -19.29 2.00 7.91
CA PHE A 136 -18.06 1.47 8.52
C PHE A 136 -17.21 2.64 8.98
N GLU A 137 -16.60 2.51 10.14
CA GLU A 137 -15.76 3.54 10.74
C GLU A 137 -14.40 2.96 11.12
N LEU A 138 -13.34 3.55 10.59
CA LEU A 138 -11.97 3.20 10.96
C LEU A 138 -11.67 3.76 12.35
N THR A 139 -11.19 2.93 13.27
CA THR A 139 -10.97 3.37 14.65
C THR A 139 -9.68 2.81 15.23
N ARG A 140 -9.01 3.62 16.07
CA ARG A 140 -7.78 3.24 16.78
C ARG A 140 -8.04 2.81 18.23
N ASP A 141 -9.14 3.22 18.80
CA ASP A 141 -9.51 2.99 20.22
C ASP A 141 -10.79 2.17 20.39
N ALA A 142 -11.33 1.63 19.30
CA ALA A 142 -12.60 0.91 19.23
C ALA A 142 -13.87 1.78 19.52
N ALA A 143 -13.71 3.08 19.71
CA ALA A 143 -14.84 3.99 19.83
C ALA A 143 -15.36 4.38 18.43
N VAL A 144 -16.63 4.12 18.17
CA VAL A 144 -17.29 4.48 16.90
C VAL A 144 -18.65 5.12 17.20
N ALA A 145 -19.14 5.89 16.25
CA ALA A 145 -20.47 6.48 16.38
C ALA A 145 -21.54 5.38 16.45
N PRO A 146 -22.63 5.61 17.23
CA PRO A 146 -23.71 4.64 17.34
C PRO A 146 -24.26 4.22 15.98
N GLY A 147 -24.36 2.91 15.77
CA GLY A 147 -24.83 2.31 14.51
C GLY A 147 -23.75 2.07 13.45
N ASN A 148 -22.52 2.55 13.65
CA ASN A 148 -21.42 2.25 12.77
C ASN A 148 -20.75 0.91 13.11
N VAL A 149 -20.21 0.26 12.10
CA VAL A 149 -19.39 -0.95 12.24
C VAL A 149 -17.93 -0.54 12.40
N ALA A 150 -17.34 -0.89 13.54
CA ALA A 150 -15.96 -0.57 13.82
C ALA A 150 -15.00 -1.41 12.96
N ILE A 151 -14.01 -0.75 12.33
CA ILE A 151 -12.88 -1.39 11.71
C ILE A 151 -11.62 -0.95 12.45
N PRO A 152 -11.07 -1.79 13.34
CA PRO A 152 -9.90 -1.42 14.11
C PRO A 152 -8.67 -1.26 13.22
N VAL A 153 -7.94 -0.16 13.40
CA VAL A 153 -6.69 0.12 12.69
C VAL A 153 -5.61 0.57 13.67
N ALA A 154 -4.42 0.02 13.56
CA ALA A 154 -3.28 0.42 14.36
C ALA A 154 -2.25 1.15 13.50
N ALA A 155 -1.45 2.02 14.12
CA ALA A 155 -0.38 2.75 13.42
C ALA A 155 0.68 1.82 12.78
N SER A 156 0.79 0.59 13.28
CA SER A 156 1.72 -0.42 12.77
C SER A 156 1.12 -1.38 11.75
N ASP A 157 -0.18 -1.25 11.44
CA ASP A 157 -0.83 -2.14 10.48
C ASP A 157 -0.32 -1.89 9.08
N THR A 158 -0.03 -2.98 8.37
CA THR A 158 0.23 -2.91 6.93
C THR A 158 -1.07 -2.69 6.17
N GLN A 159 -0.96 -2.25 4.93
CA GLN A 159 -2.11 -2.09 4.04
C GLN A 159 -2.88 -3.38 3.83
N SER A 160 -2.17 -4.51 3.77
CA SER A 160 -2.82 -5.83 3.66
C SER A 160 -3.66 -6.14 4.89
N VAL A 161 -3.14 -5.89 6.08
CA VAL A 161 -3.88 -6.11 7.35
C VAL A 161 -5.15 -5.26 7.41
N ILE A 162 -5.05 -3.99 7.01
CA ILE A 162 -6.23 -3.10 6.99
C ILE A 162 -7.23 -3.52 5.91
N ALA A 163 -6.74 -3.90 4.72
CA ALA A 163 -7.59 -4.42 3.65
C ALA A 163 -8.35 -5.68 4.09
N ASP A 164 -7.68 -6.62 4.76
CA ASP A 164 -8.30 -7.84 5.26
C ASP A 164 -9.37 -7.54 6.31
N ARG A 165 -9.14 -6.56 7.20
CA ARG A 165 -10.15 -6.14 8.19
C ARG A 165 -11.36 -5.47 7.53
N ILE A 166 -11.15 -4.64 6.51
CA ILE A 166 -12.24 -4.04 5.73
C ILE A 166 -13.03 -5.15 5.03
N VAL A 167 -12.37 -6.11 4.39
CA VAL A 167 -13.02 -7.27 3.75
C VAL A 167 -13.85 -8.04 4.77
N ALA A 168 -13.28 -8.35 5.93
CA ALA A 168 -14.00 -9.07 7.00
C ALA A 168 -15.24 -8.30 7.48
N ALA A 169 -15.13 -6.99 7.70
CA ALA A 169 -16.23 -6.15 8.14
C ALA A 169 -17.36 -6.09 7.10
N ILE A 170 -17.02 -5.90 5.81
CA ILE A 170 -18.02 -5.87 4.73
C ILE A 170 -18.69 -7.24 4.57
N THR A 171 -17.94 -8.34 4.68
CA THR A 171 -18.49 -9.70 4.61
C THR A 171 -19.48 -9.94 5.75
N ALA A 172 -19.14 -9.55 6.97
CA ALA A 172 -19.99 -9.71 8.14
C ALA A 172 -21.28 -8.88 8.07
N ALA A 173 -21.30 -7.79 7.31
CA ALA A 173 -22.46 -6.92 7.16
C ALA A 173 -23.57 -7.51 6.27
N ASP A 174 -23.30 -8.58 5.52
CA ASP A 174 -24.27 -9.28 4.65
C ASP A 174 -25.00 -8.34 3.69
N LEU A 175 -24.23 -7.60 2.91
CA LEU A 175 -24.72 -6.62 1.93
C LEU A 175 -24.90 -7.20 0.51
N GLY A 176 -24.87 -8.53 0.37
CA GLY A 176 -24.91 -9.19 -0.94
C GLY A 176 -23.63 -9.01 -1.77
N LEU A 177 -22.52 -8.68 -1.10
CA LEU A 177 -21.22 -8.44 -1.72
C LEU A 177 -20.29 -9.64 -1.53
N THR A 178 -19.31 -9.76 -2.42
CA THR A 178 -18.23 -10.78 -2.31
C THR A 178 -16.87 -10.07 -2.25
N PRO A 179 -16.57 -9.33 -1.17
CA PRO A 179 -15.35 -8.56 -1.06
C PRO A 179 -14.14 -9.48 -0.95
N ARG A 180 -13.03 -9.06 -1.56
CA ARG A 180 -11.75 -9.77 -1.46
C ARG A 180 -10.58 -8.82 -1.62
N ALA A 181 -9.49 -9.09 -0.93
CA ALA A 181 -8.22 -8.41 -1.20
C ALA A 181 -7.65 -8.85 -2.56
N VAL A 182 -7.18 -7.89 -3.36
CA VAL A 182 -6.62 -8.13 -4.70
C VAL A 182 -5.22 -7.53 -4.86
N GLY A 183 -4.53 -7.37 -3.76
CA GLY A 183 -3.20 -6.81 -3.66
C GLY A 183 -3.06 -5.95 -2.40
N PRO A 184 -1.87 -5.46 -2.07
CA PRO A 184 -1.66 -4.65 -0.88
C PRO A 184 -2.56 -3.41 -0.89
N GLY A 185 -3.45 -3.30 0.09
CA GLY A 185 -4.37 -2.17 0.21
C GLY A 185 -5.49 -2.07 -0.83
N ASN A 186 -5.60 -3.05 -1.73
CA ASN A 186 -6.64 -3.06 -2.77
C ASN A 186 -7.72 -4.08 -2.45
N ILE A 187 -8.98 -3.64 -2.54
CA ILE A 187 -10.15 -4.48 -2.26
C ILE A 187 -11.09 -4.43 -3.47
N ALA A 188 -11.35 -5.58 -4.05
CA ALA A 188 -12.46 -5.75 -4.98
C ALA A 188 -13.72 -6.00 -4.15
N ILE A 189 -14.74 -5.18 -4.33
CA ILE A 189 -15.98 -5.27 -3.54
C ILE A 189 -16.89 -6.40 -4.00
N GLY A 190 -16.85 -6.75 -5.30
CA GLY A 190 -17.64 -7.86 -5.84
C GLY A 190 -19.15 -7.62 -5.83
N GLY A 191 -19.56 -6.36 -6.02
CA GLY A 191 -20.97 -5.98 -6.05
C GLY A 191 -21.57 -5.96 -7.45
N THR A 192 -22.87 -5.67 -7.50
CA THR A 192 -23.67 -5.46 -8.71
C THR A 192 -23.99 -3.97 -8.89
N SER A 193 -24.72 -3.62 -9.96
CA SER A 193 -25.17 -2.24 -10.22
C SER A 193 -26.05 -1.65 -9.11
N ASP A 194 -26.68 -2.50 -8.30
CA ASP A 194 -27.60 -2.09 -7.23
C ASP A 194 -26.86 -1.68 -5.93
N ASN A 195 -25.55 -1.86 -5.91
CA ASN A 195 -24.74 -1.48 -4.76
C ASN A 195 -24.19 -0.06 -4.95
N THR A 196 -24.19 0.71 -3.89
CA THR A 196 -23.54 2.04 -3.87
C THR A 196 -22.51 2.13 -2.75
N ILE A 197 -21.47 2.92 -2.98
CA ILE A 197 -20.43 3.19 -1.99
C ILE A 197 -20.24 4.70 -1.90
N ASP A 198 -20.33 5.23 -0.70
CA ASP A 198 -19.96 6.60 -0.38
C ASP A 198 -18.73 6.56 0.55
N ALA A 199 -17.60 7.06 0.06
CA ALA A 199 -16.36 7.21 0.81
C ALA A 199 -15.97 8.69 0.96
N SER A 200 -16.91 9.60 0.82
CA SER A 200 -16.66 11.06 0.90
C SER A 200 -16.12 11.48 2.27
N ALA A 201 -16.49 10.74 3.34
CA ALA A 201 -16.00 10.95 4.70
C ALA A 201 -14.78 10.06 5.06
N ALA A 202 -14.17 9.41 4.07
CA ALA A 202 -12.96 8.65 4.21
C ALA A 202 -11.91 9.13 3.19
N PRO A 203 -11.33 10.32 3.37
CA PRO A 203 -10.33 10.86 2.44
C PRO A 203 -9.11 9.96 2.31
N GLY A 204 -8.93 9.09 3.28
CA GLY A 204 -7.96 8.01 3.29
C GLY A 204 -8.24 6.89 2.31
N LEU A 205 -9.43 6.73 1.76
CA LEU A 205 -9.81 5.70 0.81
C LEU A 205 -10.07 6.31 -0.57
N THR A 206 -9.76 5.56 -1.62
CA THR A 206 -10.04 5.98 -3.00
C THR A 206 -10.90 4.92 -3.69
N LEU A 207 -12.01 5.35 -4.28
CA LEU A 207 -12.86 4.51 -5.09
C LEU A 207 -12.40 4.53 -6.55
N PHE A 208 -12.29 3.35 -7.14
CA PHE A 208 -11.97 3.20 -8.56
C PHE A 208 -13.07 2.45 -9.29
N GLY A 209 -13.28 2.81 -10.55
CA GLY A 209 -14.19 2.17 -11.49
C GLY A 209 -15.60 2.72 -11.44
N LYS A 210 -16.48 2.05 -12.17
CA LYS A 210 -17.87 2.44 -12.29
C LYS A 210 -18.77 1.31 -11.83
N PRO A 211 -19.96 1.61 -11.29
CA PRO A 211 -21.00 0.61 -11.15
C PRO A 211 -21.28 -0.06 -12.50
N GLY A 212 -21.34 -1.36 -12.49
CA GLY A 212 -21.62 -2.15 -13.70
C GLY A 212 -23.09 -2.10 -14.08
#